data_8af18577f65bc75cb5295d840e5bb93a
#
_entry.id   8af18577f65bc75cb5295d840e5bb93a
#
_cell.length_a   1.000
_cell.length_b   1.000
_cell.length_c   1.000
_cell.angle_alpha   90.00
_cell.angle_beta   90.00
_cell.angle_gamma   90.00
#
_symmetry.space_group_name_H-M   'P 1'
#
loop_
_entity.id
_entity.type
_entity.pdbx_description
1 polymer ?
#
loop_
_entity_poly.entity_id
_entity_poly.type
_entity_poly.pdbx_seq_one_letter_code
_entity_poly.pdbx_strand_id
1 'polypeptide(L)'
;DIGNFTRLLNTPNARPDGLMDEIPTVLVSQLNPGRCDECDHAFIVMNRPWGLRQFVSHPAFAHIEEEYIFIVETDHLLLRPLPNQATEASPVGFGFYYMTYRYAPPSSPPLATCHALLILPWCHVPRPPHPLLVPRVRYDPPKLKPVVQKYHDPEGVDPVGPSPVIIHKKMLAKVVDPWWQLCIQLKRDPQADRAFGWVLEMWGWALATARMGIRHTMEPKLQAEPGGPGINNLAEYYIYHYTFDLDMQATSPSCRLLQACEKWFWSKRRFMGNYPPRLTPPPHNAARSSHTFAKMMNEGMDSVQPWAPARRQ
;
A
#
# COMPACT_ATOMS: atom_id res chain seq x y z
N ASP A 1 -7.67 -20.81 3.03
CA ASP A 1 -7.52 -20.64 1.56
C ASP A 1 -8.11 -19.31 1.15
N ILE A 2 -7.46 -18.62 0.22
CA ILE A 2 -8.05 -17.46 -0.44
C ILE A 2 -9.00 -18.03 -1.50
N GLY A 3 -10.30 -17.88 -1.29
CA GLY A 3 -11.31 -18.51 -2.15
C GLY A 3 -11.30 -17.93 -3.56
N ASN A 4 -11.54 -16.62 -3.65
CA ASN A 4 -11.60 -15.89 -4.91
C ASN A 4 -10.75 -14.62 -4.86
N PHE A 5 -10.36 -14.14 -6.03
CA PHE A 5 -9.59 -12.91 -6.18
C PHE A 5 -10.34 -11.94 -7.09
N THR A 6 -10.44 -10.68 -6.68
CA THR A 6 -11.03 -9.61 -7.50
C THR A 6 -10.11 -8.41 -7.53
N ARG A 7 -9.70 -8.01 -8.71
CA ARG A 7 -8.95 -6.78 -8.92
C ARG A 7 -9.91 -5.59 -9.05
N LEU A 8 -9.67 -4.52 -8.29
CA LEU A 8 -10.32 -3.23 -8.50
C LEU A 8 -9.43 -2.37 -9.39
N LEU A 9 -9.86 -2.15 -10.62
CA LEU A 9 -9.11 -1.36 -11.58
C LEU A 9 -9.64 0.07 -11.63
N ASN A 10 -8.88 1.00 -11.05
CA ASN A 10 -9.17 2.43 -11.10
C ASN A 10 -8.55 3.04 -12.35
N THR A 11 -9.37 3.40 -13.33
CA THR A 11 -8.93 4.04 -14.57
C THR A 11 -9.83 5.22 -14.93
N PRO A 12 -9.32 6.18 -15.73
CA PRO A 12 -10.17 7.25 -16.25
C PRO A 12 -11.39 6.67 -16.97
N ASN A 13 -12.60 7.11 -16.56
CA ASN A 13 -13.87 6.65 -17.13
C ASN A 13 -14.09 5.12 -17.04
N ALA A 14 -13.50 4.44 -16.07
CA ALA A 14 -13.60 2.99 -15.89
C ALA A 14 -13.23 2.19 -17.18
N ARG A 15 -12.14 2.58 -17.84
CA ARG A 15 -11.70 1.89 -19.06
C ARG A 15 -10.98 0.58 -18.71
N PRO A 16 -11.26 -0.51 -19.44
CA PRO A 16 -10.53 -1.76 -19.29
C PRO A 16 -9.05 -1.61 -19.70
N ASP A 17 -8.21 -2.46 -19.16
CA ASP A 17 -6.83 -2.68 -19.61
C ASP A 17 -6.71 -4.03 -20.37
N GLY A 18 -5.51 -4.43 -20.72
CA GLY A 18 -5.27 -5.69 -21.44
C GLY A 18 -5.33 -6.96 -20.58
N LEU A 19 -5.68 -6.86 -19.27
CA LEU A 19 -5.62 -7.99 -18.32
C LEU A 19 -7.01 -8.46 -17.86
N MET A 20 -8.07 -8.02 -18.52
CA MET A 20 -9.45 -8.33 -18.10
C MET A 20 -9.77 -9.83 -18.19
N ASP A 21 -9.17 -10.52 -19.17
CA ASP A 21 -9.39 -11.96 -19.38
C ASP A 21 -8.49 -12.83 -18.49
N GLU A 22 -7.43 -12.25 -17.91
CA GLU A 22 -6.48 -12.97 -17.07
C GLU A 22 -6.84 -12.89 -15.58
N ILE A 23 -7.45 -11.76 -15.16
CA ILE A 23 -7.71 -11.48 -13.75
C ILE A 23 -9.16 -11.01 -13.59
N PRO A 24 -9.97 -11.66 -12.75
CA PRO A 24 -11.32 -11.19 -12.42
C PRO A 24 -11.26 -9.73 -11.96
N THR A 25 -11.86 -8.83 -12.72
CA THR A 25 -11.69 -7.39 -12.54
C THR A 25 -13.03 -6.66 -12.45
N VAL A 26 -13.16 -5.78 -11.48
CA VAL A 26 -14.21 -4.78 -11.40
C VAL A 26 -13.63 -3.42 -11.78
N LEU A 27 -14.24 -2.78 -12.77
CA LEU A 27 -13.85 -1.47 -13.23
C LEU A 27 -14.49 -0.39 -12.34
N VAL A 28 -13.68 0.52 -11.86
CA VAL A 28 -14.13 1.67 -11.07
C VAL A 28 -13.53 2.96 -11.64
N SER A 29 -14.31 4.03 -11.60
CA SER A 29 -13.86 5.33 -12.08
C SER A 29 -12.77 5.89 -11.18
N GLN A 30 -11.67 6.32 -11.79
CA GLN A 30 -10.63 7.06 -11.09
C GLN A 30 -11.12 8.48 -10.75
N LEU A 31 -10.67 9.02 -9.64
CA LEU A 31 -10.69 10.45 -9.39
C LEU A 31 -9.68 11.10 -10.34
N ASN A 32 -10.18 11.92 -11.26
CA ASN A 32 -9.32 12.70 -12.13
C ASN A 32 -8.94 14.01 -11.43
N PRO A 33 -7.70 14.49 -11.60
CA PRO A 33 -7.36 15.86 -11.23
C PRO A 33 -8.39 16.83 -11.85
N GLY A 34 -8.98 17.69 -11.01
CA GLY A 34 -10.03 18.63 -11.45
C GLY A 34 -11.47 18.12 -11.42
N ARG A 35 -11.75 16.85 -11.12
CA ARG A 35 -13.13 16.38 -10.89
C ARG A 35 -13.68 16.77 -9.52
N CYS A 36 -12.78 16.93 -8.56
CA CYS A 36 -13.12 17.37 -7.23
C CYS A 36 -11.92 18.11 -6.62
N ASP A 37 -11.59 19.30 -7.14
CA ASP A 37 -10.49 20.15 -6.64
C ASP A 37 -10.62 20.41 -5.14
N GLU A 38 -11.86 20.41 -4.62
CA GLU A 38 -12.14 20.57 -3.20
C GLU A 38 -12.02 19.28 -2.38
N CYS A 39 -11.95 18.09 -3.04
CA CYS A 39 -11.95 16.82 -2.35
C CYS A 39 -10.56 16.21 -2.22
N ASP A 40 -9.83 16.13 -3.31
CA ASP A 40 -8.60 15.33 -3.38
C ASP A 40 -7.33 16.16 -3.58
N HIS A 41 -7.47 17.41 -4.01
CA HIS A 41 -6.33 18.29 -4.32
C HIS A 41 -5.28 17.57 -5.18
N ALA A 42 -5.72 16.77 -6.15
CA ALA A 42 -4.92 15.87 -6.98
C ALA A 42 -4.14 14.79 -6.19
N PHE A 43 -4.58 14.45 -4.98
CA PHE A 43 -3.95 13.43 -4.15
C PHE A 43 -4.37 12.03 -4.60
N ILE A 44 -3.55 11.40 -5.43
CA ILE A 44 -3.85 10.14 -6.13
C ILE A 44 -4.28 8.99 -5.21
N VAL A 45 -3.80 8.97 -3.96
CA VAL A 45 -4.09 7.91 -2.99
C VAL A 45 -5.56 7.90 -2.57
N MET A 46 -6.28 9.03 -2.78
CA MET A 46 -7.73 9.10 -2.60
C MET A 46 -8.52 8.13 -3.50
N ASN A 47 -7.90 7.61 -4.54
CA ASN A 47 -8.52 6.56 -5.38
C ASN A 47 -8.75 5.25 -4.61
N ARG A 48 -8.04 4.99 -3.51
CA ARG A 48 -8.28 3.78 -2.69
C ARG A 48 -9.65 3.82 -2.00
N PRO A 49 -9.98 4.79 -1.13
CA PRO A 49 -11.32 4.89 -0.56
C PRO A 49 -12.39 5.10 -1.61
N TRP A 50 -12.11 5.85 -2.67
CA TRP A 50 -13.05 6.10 -3.76
C TRP A 50 -13.39 4.84 -4.56
N GLY A 51 -12.39 4.03 -4.89
CA GLY A 51 -12.58 2.76 -5.60
C GLY A 51 -13.36 1.75 -4.76
N LEU A 52 -13.00 1.60 -3.47
CA LEU A 52 -13.72 0.72 -2.57
C LEU A 52 -15.17 1.18 -2.33
N ARG A 53 -15.41 2.49 -2.26
CA ARG A 53 -16.75 3.05 -2.18
C ARG A 53 -17.63 2.67 -3.38
N GLN A 54 -17.09 2.73 -4.59
CA GLN A 54 -17.79 2.27 -5.80
C GLN A 54 -18.00 0.75 -5.76
N PHE A 55 -17.00 0.00 -5.32
CA PHE A 55 -17.05 -1.46 -5.27
C PHE A 55 -18.13 -1.99 -4.34
N VAL A 56 -18.27 -1.46 -3.13
CA VAL A 56 -19.30 -1.93 -2.18
C VAL A 56 -20.72 -1.67 -2.67
N SER A 57 -20.90 -0.77 -3.63
CA SER A 57 -22.17 -0.51 -4.30
C SER A 57 -22.32 -1.26 -5.64
N HIS A 58 -21.27 -1.97 -6.08
CA HIS A 58 -21.28 -2.69 -7.35
C HIS A 58 -21.94 -4.07 -7.19
N PRO A 59 -22.71 -4.57 -8.20
CA PRO A 59 -23.32 -5.90 -8.13
C PRO A 59 -22.33 -7.02 -7.80
N ALA A 60 -21.09 -6.96 -8.30
CA ALA A 60 -20.06 -7.95 -8.01
C ALA A 60 -19.79 -8.09 -6.50
N PHE A 61 -19.88 -7.01 -5.73
CA PHE A 61 -19.72 -7.08 -4.27
C PHE A 61 -20.83 -7.88 -3.60
N ALA A 62 -22.05 -7.75 -4.08
CA ALA A 62 -23.19 -8.52 -3.57
C ALA A 62 -23.04 -10.03 -3.84
N HIS A 63 -22.41 -10.39 -4.98
CA HIS A 63 -22.19 -11.78 -5.38
C HIS A 63 -21.00 -12.46 -4.67
N ILE A 64 -20.18 -11.74 -3.90
CA ILE A 64 -19.15 -12.37 -3.08
C ILE A 64 -19.84 -13.21 -2.00
N GLU A 65 -19.60 -14.51 -2.01
CA GLU A 65 -20.17 -15.45 -1.05
C GLU A 65 -19.44 -15.44 0.29
N GLU A 66 -18.14 -15.12 0.26
CA GLU A 66 -17.31 -15.07 1.45
C GLU A 66 -17.74 -13.96 2.41
N GLU A 67 -17.75 -14.29 3.70
CA GLU A 67 -18.09 -13.35 4.77
C GLU A 67 -16.97 -12.33 5.03
N TYR A 68 -15.73 -12.70 4.74
CA TYR A 68 -14.55 -11.88 5.00
C TYR A 68 -13.84 -11.52 3.70
N ILE A 69 -13.39 -10.28 3.64
CA ILE A 69 -12.64 -9.73 2.51
C ILE A 69 -11.23 -9.41 2.99
N PHE A 70 -10.24 -9.85 2.22
CA PHE A 70 -8.86 -9.49 2.42
C PHE A 70 -8.47 -8.40 1.42
N ILE A 71 -8.23 -7.19 1.92
CA ILE A 71 -7.80 -6.05 1.11
C ILE A 71 -6.27 -6.04 1.05
N VAL A 72 -5.73 -6.10 -0.16
CA VAL A 72 -4.29 -6.12 -0.43
C VAL A 72 -3.93 -5.14 -1.53
N GLU A 73 -2.65 -4.83 -1.63
CA GLU A 73 -2.08 -4.02 -2.70
C GLU A 73 -1.37 -4.89 -3.75
N THR A 74 -1.22 -4.36 -4.96
CA THR A 74 -0.59 -5.09 -6.07
C THR A 74 0.91 -5.33 -5.88
N ASP A 75 1.52 -4.71 -4.90
CA ASP A 75 2.91 -4.90 -4.48
C ASP A 75 3.06 -5.72 -3.19
N HIS A 76 2.04 -6.51 -2.86
CA HIS A 76 2.10 -7.53 -1.82
C HIS A 76 2.40 -8.90 -2.41
N LEU A 77 3.51 -9.52 -2.00
CA LEU A 77 3.77 -10.93 -2.27
C LEU A 77 3.26 -11.78 -1.11
N LEU A 78 2.35 -12.68 -1.40
CA LEU A 78 1.83 -13.64 -0.42
C LEU A 78 2.88 -14.74 -0.23
N LEU A 79 3.45 -14.83 0.98
CA LEU A 79 4.54 -15.77 1.28
C LEU A 79 4.03 -17.13 1.76
N ARG A 80 2.86 -17.15 2.37
CA ARG A 80 2.22 -18.34 2.92
C ARG A 80 0.72 -18.13 3.11
N PRO A 81 -0.07 -19.20 3.29
CA PRO A 81 -1.49 -19.08 3.58
C PRO A 81 -1.74 -18.21 4.80
N LEU A 82 -2.73 -17.33 4.69
CA LEU A 82 -3.11 -16.37 5.74
C LEU A 82 -4.32 -16.90 6.50
N PRO A 83 -4.21 -17.15 7.82
CA PRO A 83 -5.37 -17.55 8.59
C PRO A 83 -6.31 -16.34 8.78
N ASN A 84 -7.60 -16.57 8.66
CA ASN A 84 -8.58 -15.56 9.03
C ASN A 84 -8.71 -15.50 10.56
N GLN A 85 -8.18 -14.43 11.16
CA GLN A 85 -8.32 -14.14 12.57
C GLN A 85 -9.33 -13.00 12.82
N ALA A 86 -9.93 -12.45 11.76
CA ALA A 86 -10.96 -11.42 11.89
C ALA A 86 -12.27 -12.00 12.40
N THR A 87 -13.03 -11.15 13.06
CA THR A 87 -14.40 -11.44 13.51
C THR A 87 -15.38 -10.41 12.95
N GLU A 88 -16.68 -10.64 13.11
CA GLU A 88 -17.69 -9.64 12.72
C GLU A 88 -17.49 -8.28 13.41
N ALA A 89 -16.87 -8.26 14.60
CA ALA A 89 -16.67 -7.06 15.41
C ALA A 89 -15.27 -6.47 15.30
N SER A 90 -14.25 -7.26 14.89
CA SER A 90 -12.85 -6.85 14.88
C SER A 90 -12.15 -7.29 13.61
N PRO A 91 -11.78 -6.35 12.73
CA PRO A 91 -10.91 -6.65 11.59
C PRO A 91 -9.48 -6.93 12.04
N VAL A 92 -8.71 -7.64 11.22
CA VAL A 92 -7.27 -7.86 11.43
C VAL A 92 -6.49 -6.95 10.50
N GLY A 93 -5.49 -6.25 11.05
CA GLY A 93 -4.65 -5.37 10.26
C GLY A 93 -3.19 -5.39 10.70
N PHE A 94 -2.32 -4.75 9.91
CA PHE A 94 -0.92 -4.53 10.24
C PHE A 94 -0.77 -3.20 10.98
N GLY A 95 -0.03 -3.21 12.10
CA GLY A 95 0.28 -2.00 12.85
C GLY A 95 1.46 -1.25 12.25
N PHE A 96 1.24 -0.06 11.70
CA PHE A 96 2.29 0.75 11.10
C PHE A 96 2.97 1.64 12.14
N TYR A 97 4.27 1.44 12.34
CA TYR A 97 5.05 2.18 13.36
C TYR A 97 5.02 3.71 13.13
N TYR A 98 4.90 4.17 11.91
CA TYR A 98 4.84 5.60 11.56
C TYR A 98 3.45 6.22 11.78
N MET A 99 2.44 5.42 12.09
CA MET A 99 1.10 5.86 12.46
C MET A 99 0.89 5.91 13.99
N THR A 100 1.93 5.62 14.77
CA THR A 100 1.85 5.75 16.23
C THR A 100 2.31 7.12 16.68
N TYR A 101 1.62 7.72 17.64
CA TYR A 101 2.05 8.91 18.37
C TYR A 101 2.74 8.55 19.71
N ARG A 102 2.81 7.26 20.04
CA ARG A 102 3.56 6.75 21.19
C ARG A 102 4.99 6.52 20.74
N TYR A 103 5.91 7.35 21.20
CA TYR A 103 7.33 7.11 20.99
C TYR A 103 7.78 5.94 21.88
N ALA A 104 7.85 4.75 21.34
CA ALA A 104 8.75 3.73 21.82
C ALA A 104 10.02 3.85 20.97
N PRO A 105 11.17 4.30 21.52
CA PRO A 105 12.40 4.27 20.76
C PRO A 105 12.66 2.81 20.35
N PRO A 106 12.88 2.53 19.06
CA PRO A 106 13.31 1.20 18.69
C PRO A 106 14.64 0.94 19.39
N SER A 107 14.79 -0.24 19.97
CA SER A 107 16.06 -0.77 20.46
C SER A 107 17.07 -1.06 19.34
N SER A 108 16.89 -0.42 18.18
CA SER A 108 17.70 -0.56 16.97
C SER A 108 18.13 0.83 16.47
N PRO A 109 19.34 0.95 15.92
CA PRO A 109 19.85 2.23 15.44
C PRO A 109 18.94 2.86 14.38
N PRO A 110 18.97 4.20 14.22
CA PRO A 110 18.08 4.90 13.31
C PRO A 110 18.30 4.40 11.89
N LEU A 111 17.27 3.76 11.36
CA LEU A 111 17.23 3.35 9.97
C LEU A 111 17.37 4.57 9.06
N ALA A 112 18.28 4.42 8.11
CA ALA A 112 18.49 5.38 7.05
C ALA A 112 17.15 5.84 6.46
N THR A 113 17.01 7.14 6.31
CA THR A 113 15.88 7.89 5.76
C THR A 113 15.23 7.17 4.57
N CYS A 114 14.09 6.53 4.82
CA CYS A 114 13.28 5.95 3.76
C CYS A 114 12.60 7.06 2.95
N HIS A 115 12.79 7.05 1.64
CA HIS A 115 12.03 7.88 0.72
C HIS A 115 10.65 7.27 0.55
N ALA A 116 9.61 7.96 0.99
CA ALA A 116 8.23 7.59 0.66
C ALA A 116 8.03 7.72 -0.85
N LEU A 117 7.50 6.69 -1.46
CA LEU A 117 7.41 6.60 -2.90
C LEU A 117 6.00 6.25 -3.38
N LEU A 118 5.57 6.98 -4.41
CA LEU A 118 4.24 6.92 -5.04
C LEU A 118 3.86 5.51 -5.54
N ILE A 119 2.75 4.99 -5.01
CA ILE A 119 1.98 3.95 -5.69
C ILE A 119 1.09 4.69 -6.70
N LEU A 120 1.46 4.65 -7.96
CA LEU A 120 0.59 5.16 -9.02
C LEU A 120 -0.30 4.00 -9.50
N PRO A 121 -1.63 4.15 -9.49
CA PRO A 121 -2.44 3.42 -10.43
C PRO A 121 -1.96 3.78 -11.84
N TRP A 122 -2.09 2.86 -12.75
CA TRP A 122 -1.73 3.05 -14.15
C TRP A 122 -2.42 4.28 -14.74
N CYS A 123 -1.71 5.40 -14.83
CA CYS A 123 -2.17 6.62 -15.48
C CYS A 123 -1.06 7.12 -16.39
N HIS A 124 -1.39 7.31 -17.65
CA HIS A 124 -0.61 8.11 -18.57
C HIS A 124 -0.63 9.56 -18.07
N VAL A 125 0.35 9.93 -17.26
CA VAL A 125 0.66 11.34 -16.99
C VAL A 125 1.91 11.66 -17.81
N PRO A 126 1.90 12.70 -18.68
CA PRO A 126 3.10 13.18 -19.33
C PRO A 126 4.15 13.50 -18.24
N ARG A 127 5.37 13.02 -18.43
CA ARG A 127 6.48 13.28 -17.51
C ARG A 127 6.65 14.79 -17.32
N PRO A 128 6.61 15.33 -16.09
CA PRO A 128 7.17 16.66 -15.84
C PRO A 128 8.69 16.60 -16.04
N PRO A 129 9.30 17.66 -16.55
CA PRO A 129 10.73 17.68 -16.95
C PRO A 129 11.74 17.67 -15.79
N HIS A 130 11.29 17.57 -14.54
CA HIS A 130 12.16 17.54 -13.36
C HIS A 130 11.74 16.45 -12.37
N PRO A 131 12.71 15.79 -11.68
CA PRO A 131 12.38 14.91 -10.58
C PRO A 131 11.69 15.73 -9.50
N LEU A 132 10.40 15.45 -9.27
CA LEU A 132 9.69 15.99 -8.11
C LEU A 132 10.44 15.52 -6.86
N LEU A 133 11.15 16.43 -6.23
CA LEU A 133 11.61 16.29 -4.85
C LEU A 133 10.34 16.20 -3.99
N VAL A 134 9.88 14.97 -3.74
CA VAL A 134 8.86 14.76 -2.72
C VAL A 134 9.49 15.21 -1.40
N PRO A 135 8.93 16.19 -0.71
CA PRO A 135 9.47 16.61 0.59
C PRO A 135 9.57 15.39 1.49
N ARG A 136 10.73 15.19 2.13
CA ARG A 136 10.88 14.18 3.17
C ARG A 136 9.90 14.52 4.28
N VAL A 137 8.76 13.84 4.32
CA VAL A 137 7.85 13.95 5.43
C VAL A 137 8.56 13.28 6.62
N ARG A 138 9.09 14.11 7.50
CA ARG A 138 9.58 13.64 8.80
C ARG A 138 8.34 13.36 9.63
N TYR A 139 7.98 12.07 9.76
CA TYR A 139 6.97 11.69 10.73
C TYR A 139 7.51 12.00 12.13
N ASP A 140 6.93 13.00 12.75
CA ASP A 140 7.25 13.44 14.10
C ASP A 140 6.07 13.07 15.00
N PRO A 141 6.11 11.90 15.67
CA PRO A 141 5.00 11.40 16.46
C PRO A 141 4.42 12.43 17.47
N PRO A 142 5.22 13.22 18.17
CA PRO A 142 4.70 14.26 19.07
C PRO A 142 3.84 15.31 18.37
N LYS A 143 4.08 15.59 17.09
CA LYS A 143 3.29 16.55 16.31
C LYS A 143 2.00 15.98 15.75
N LEU A 144 1.87 14.66 15.66
CA LEU A 144 0.67 13.98 15.17
C LEU A 144 -0.45 13.99 16.21
N LYS A 145 -0.12 13.83 17.49
CA LYS A 145 -1.13 13.73 18.56
C LYS A 145 -2.12 14.89 18.59
N PRO A 146 -1.71 16.19 18.54
CA PRO A 146 -2.65 17.30 18.51
C PRO A 146 -3.55 17.32 17.28
N VAL A 147 -3.05 16.81 16.15
CA VAL A 147 -3.85 16.72 14.91
C VAL A 147 -4.89 15.63 15.04
N VAL A 148 -4.51 14.43 15.53
CA VAL A 148 -5.42 13.32 15.77
C VAL A 148 -6.51 13.73 16.76
N GLN A 149 -6.16 14.47 17.83
CA GLN A 149 -7.10 14.94 18.87
C GLN A 149 -8.25 15.81 18.32
N LYS A 150 -8.06 16.48 17.19
CA LYS A 150 -9.16 17.22 16.54
C LYS A 150 -10.27 16.31 16.02
N TYR A 151 -9.96 15.06 15.75
CA TYR A 151 -10.85 14.12 15.07
C TYR A 151 -11.35 13.02 15.99
N HIS A 152 -10.50 12.55 16.90
CA HIS A 152 -10.83 11.50 17.86
C HIS A 152 -9.84 11.49 19.03
N ASP A 153 -10.21 10.87 20.15
CA ASP A 153 -9.26 10.56 21.21
C ASP A 153 -8.13 9.68 20.68
N PRO A 154 -6.87 10.14 20.73
CA PRO A 154 -5.74 9.38 20.23
C PRO A 154 -5.62 7.97 20.82
N GLU A 155 -5.98 7.76 22.08
CA GLU A 155 -5.87 6.44 22.73
C GLU A 155 -6.87 5.42 22.14
N GLY A 156 -7.92 5.91 21.48
CA GLY A 156 -8.91 5.10 20.77
C GLY A 156 -8.54 4.76 19.32
N VAL A 157 -7.43 5.32 18.78
CA VAL A 157 -7.06 5.13 17.38
C VAL A 157 -5.99 4.05 17.24
N ASP A 158 -6.31 2.99 16.51
CA ASP A 158 -5.34 1.95 16.18
C ASP A 158 -4.42 2.43 15.02
N PRO A 159 -3.10 2.16 15.06
CA PRO A 159 -2.17 2.60 14.04
C PRO A 159 -2.20 1.69 12.79
N VAL A 160 -3.37 1.50 12.20
CA VAL A 160 -3.62 0.58 11.08
C VAL A 160 -4.11 1.34 9.85
N GLY A 161 -3.72 0.86 8.66
CA GLY A 161 -4.23 1.33 7.38
C GLY A 161 -5.32 0.41 6.82
N PRO A 162 -5.88 0.74 5.66
CA PRO A 162 -6.89 -0.07 4.99
C PRO A 162 -6.31 -1.29 4.27
N SER A 163 -4.99 -1.45 4.23
CA SER A 163 -4.26 -2.53 3.56
C SER A 163 -2.89 -2.75 4.21
N PRO A 164 -2.49 -4.00 4.51
CA PRO A 164 -3.34 -5.20 4.43
C PRO A 164 -4.36 -5.25 5.57
N VAL A 165 -5.59 -5.62 5.26
CA VAL A 165 -6.64 -5.80 6.27
C VAL A 165 -7.58 -6.95 5.88
N ILE A 166 -7.93 -7.80 6.86
CA ILE A 166 -9.01 -8.77 6.75
C ILE A 166 -10.21 -8.21 7.51
N ILE A 167 -11.33 -8.06 6.83
CA ILE A 167 -12.51 -7.41 7.39
C ILE A 167 -13.78 -8.15 6.98
N HIS A 168 -14.73 -8.23 7.90
CA HIS A 168 -16.04 -8.77 7.58
C HIS A 168 -16.75 -7.90 6.53
N LYS A 169 -17.34 -8.52 5.49
CA LYS A 169 -17.97 -7.88 4.34
C LYS A 169 -18.98 -6.78 4.73
N LYS A 170 -19.86 -7.07 5.70
CA LYS A 170 -20.85 -6.09 6.18
C LYS A 170 -20.21 -4.89 6.90
N MET A 171 -19.09 -5.13 7.58
CA MET A 171 -18.33 -4.05 8.24
C MET A 171 -17.67 -3.15 7.21
N LEU A 172 -17.01 -3.73 6.18
CA LEU A 172 -16.42 -2.96 5.08
C LEU A 172 -17.46 -2.03 4.43
N ALA A 173 -18.64 -2.56 4.10
CA ALA A 173 -19.71 -1.78 3.51
C ALA A 173 -20.16 -0.59 4.38
N LYS A 174 -20.06 -0.71 5.72
CA LYS A 174 -20.39 0.37 6.65
C LYS A 174 -19.26 1.40 6.80
N VAL A 175 -18.00 0.97 6.74
CA VAL A 175 -16.82 1.83 7.01
C VAL A 175 -16.45 2.69 5.82
N VAL A 176 -16.69 2.23 4.62
CA VAL A 176 -16.14 2.83 3.39
C VAL A 176 -16.60 4.29 3.18
N ASP A 177 -17.87 4.61 3.40
CA ASP A 177 -18.36 5.99 3.29
C ASP A 177 -17.83 6.91 4.39
N PRO A 178 -17.88 6.57 5.68
CA PRO A 178 -17.20 7.32 6.75
C PRO A 178 -15.72 7.56 6.46
N TRP A 179 -15.00 6.55 5.97
CA TRP A 179 -13.60 6.68 5.61
C TRP A 179 -13.39 7.69 4.47
N TRP A 180 -14.14 7.58 3.38
CA TRP A 180 -14.11 8.54 2.29
C TRP A 180 -14.36 9.97 2.75
N GLN A 181 -15.43 10.20 3.51
CA GLN A 181 -15.79 11.53 4.00
C GLN A 181 -14.70 12.10 4.92
N LEU A 182 -14.12 11.25 5.76
CA LEU A 182 -13.05 11.70 6.64
C LEU A 182 -11.77 12.03 5.88
N CYS A 183 -11.41 11.29 4.84
CA CYS A 183 -10.29 11.63 3.97
C CYS A 183 -10.47 13.02 3.33
N ILE A 184 -11.68 13.35 2.87
CA ILE A 184 -11.99 14.69 2.37
C ILE A 184 -11.79 15.76 3.45
N GLN A 185 -12.29 15.52 4.67
CA GLN A 185 -12.11 16.44 5.79
C GLN A 185 -10.64 16.68 6.11
N LEU A 186 -9.85 15.59 6.15
CA LEU A 186 -8.42 15.65 6.41
C LEU A 186 -7.66 16.41 5.31
N LYS A 187 -8.02 16.22 4.04
CA LYS A 187 -7.43 16.95 2.91
C LYS A 187 -7.72 18.45 2.96
N ARG A 188 -8.90 18.83 3.43
CA ARG A 188 -9.32 20.25 3.58
C ARG A 188 -8.73 20.94 4.80
N ASP A 189 -8.26 20.20 5.81
CA ASP A 189 -7.53 20.77 6.96
C ASP A 189 -6.04 20.89 6.63
N PRO A 190 -5.50 22.11 6.42
CA PRO A 190 -4.08 22.27 6.06
C PRO A 190 -3.11 21.74 7.12
N GLN A 191 -3.54 21.60 8.37
CA GLN A 191 -2.72 21.02 9.43
C GLN A 191 -2.69 19.51 9.32
N ALA A 192 -3.83 18.87 9.08
CA ALA A 192 -3.93 17.42 8.87
C ALA A 192 -3.23 17.01 7.57
N ASP A 193 -3.46 17.73 6.48
CA ASP A 193 -2.83 17.45 5.18
C ASP A 193 -1.29 17.48 5.27
N ARG A 194 -0.73 18.49 5.93
CA ARG A 194 0.73 18.56 6.16
C ARG A 194 1.25 17.50 7.12
N ALA A 195 0.49 17.20 8.18
CA ALA A 195 0.94 16.28 9.23
C ALA A 195 0.90 14.82 8.77
N PHE A 196 -0.16 14.44 8.07
CA PHE A 196 -0.36 13.07 7.60
C PHE A 196 0.28 12.81 6.23
N GLY A 197 0.41 13.85 5.39
CA GLY A 197 1.10 13.78 4.11
C GLY A 197 0.65 12.60 3.25
N TRP A 198 1.60 11.79 2.80
CA TRP A 198 1.34 10.65 1.91
C TRP A 198 0.42 9.58 2.50
N VAL A 199 0.40 9.40 3.82
CA VAL A 199 -0.43 8.39 4.51
C VAL A 199 -1.74 8.96 5.05
N LEU A 200 -2.18 10.10 4.55
CA LEU A 200 -3.41 10.76 4.98
C LEU A 200 -4.63 9.84 4.86
N GLU A 201 -4.74 9.07 3.79
CA GLU A 201 -5.89 8.16 3.62
C GLU A 201 -5.86 6.98 4.60
N MET A 202 -4.66 6.54 5.01
CA MET A 202 -4.52 5.54 6.07
C MET A 202 -4.97 6.10 7.42
N TRP A 203 -4.62 7.36 7.73
CA TRP A 203 -5.17 8.06 8.89
C TRP A 203 -6.69 8.25 8.79
N GLY A 204 -7.20 8.49 7.58
CA GLY A 204 -8.65 8.50 7.33
C GLY A 204 -9.30 7.19 7.72
N TRP A 205 -8.70 6.05 7.37
CA TRP A 205 -9.17 4.72 7.79
C TRP A 205 -9.13 4.55 9.30
N ALA A 206 -7.98 4.78 9.93
CA ALA A 206 -7.79 4.60 11.36
C ALA A 206 -8.77 5.47 12.20
N LEU A 207 -8.97 6.70 11.79
CA LEU A 207 -9.90 7.62 12.45
C LEU A 207 -11.37 7.27 12.19
N ALA A 208 -11.72 6.82 10.97
CA ALA A 208 -13.09 6.41 10.65
C ALA A 208 -13.49 5.16 11.46
N THR A 209 -12.64 4.16 11.52
CA THR A 209 -12.86 2.95 12.31
C THR A 209 -12.96 3.27 13.81
N ALA A 210 -12.07 4.13 14.33
CA ALA A 210 -12.12 4.57 15.72
C ALA A 210 -13.42 5.31 16.06
N ARG A 211 -13.92 6.22 15.21
CA ARG A 211 -15.19 6.92 15.38
C ARG A 211 -16.40 5.97 15.41
N MET A 212 -16.28 4.84 14.74
CA MET A 212 -17.31 3.79 14.73
C MET A 212 -17.18 2.80 15.88
N GLY A 213 -16.21 3.00 16.78
CA GLY A 213 -15.92 2.09 17.89
C GLY A 213 -15.29 0.75 17.46
N ILE A 214 -14.77 0.68 16.23
CA ILE A 214 -14.15 -0.53 15.69
C ILE A 214 -12.68 -0.57 16.13
N ARG A 215 -12.29 -1.68 16.77
CA ARG A 215 -10.90 -1.95 17.18
C ARG A 215 -10.35 -3.08 16.33
N HIS A 216 -9.10 -2.92 15.89
CA HIS A 216 -8.41 -3.92 15.08
C HIS A 216 -7.65 -4.91 15.96
N THR A 217 -7.70 -6.18 15.60
CA THR A 217 -6.69 -7.15 16.03
C THR A 217 -5.43 -6.91 15.21
N MET A 218 -4.34 -6.51 15.87
CA MET A 218 -3.07 -6.27 15.18
C MET A 218 -2.27 -7.55 15.09
N GLU A 219 -1.94 -7.98 13.84
CA GLU A 219 -1.07 -9.12 13.57
C GLU A 219 0.32 -8.60 13.15
N PRO A 220 1.32 -8.65 14.05
CA PRO A 220 2.65 -8.09 13.79
C PRO A 220 3.39 -8.78 12.64
N LYS A 221 3.03 -10.04 12.34
CA LYS A 221 3.64 -10.82 11.27
C LYS A 221 2.82 -10.81 9.98
N LEU A 222 1.74 -10.03 9.95
CA LEU A 222 0.92 -9.91 8.75
C LEU A 222 1.75 -9.46 7.54
N GLN A 223 2.67 -8.50 7.76
CA GLN A 223 3.47 -7.90 6.70
C GLN A 223 4.92 -7.66 7.14
N ALA A 224 5.86 -7.94 6.23
CA ALA A 224 7.24 -7.45 6.29
C ALA A 224 7.45 -6.38 5.22
N GLU A 225 8.23 -5.35 5.54
CA GLU A 225 8.60 -4.27 4.62
C GLU A 225 10.13 -4.23 4.40
N PRO A 226 10.62 -3.74 3.26
CA PRO A 226 12.05 -3.55 3.03
C PRO A 226 12.66 -2.64 4.11
N GLY A 227 13.79 -3.09 4.69
CA GLY A 227 14.46 -2.35 5.76
C GLY A 227 13.81 -2.45 7.14
N GLY A 228 12.68 -3.14 7.27
CA GLY A 228 11.99 -3.38 8.52
C GLY A 228 12.43 -4.67 9.24
N PRO A 229 11.86 -4.94 10.42
CA PRO A 229 12.02 -6.23 11.09
C PRO A 229 11.58 -7.37 10.17
N GLY A 230 12.26 -8.52 10.25
CA GLY A 230 11.88 -9.72 9.48
C GLY A 230 12.40 -9.79 8.05
N ILE A 231 13.04 -8.76 7.52
CA ILE A 231 13.66 -8.76 6.18
C ILE A 231 14.59 -9.96 5.93
N ASN A 232 15.22 -10.50 6.96
CA ASN A 232 16.06 -11.69 6.88
C ASN A 232 15.35 -12.99 7.29
N ASN A 233 14.10 -12.90 7.76
CA ASN A 233 13.31 -14.04 8.20
C ASN A 233 11.86 -13.96 7.67
N LEU A 234 11.71 -13.83 6.35
CA LEU A 234 10.39 -13.71 5.71
C LEU A 234 9.49 -14.93 5.94
N ALA A 235 10.06 -16.11 6.28
CA ALA A 235 9.27 -17.31 6.56
C ALA A 235 8.30 -17.13 7.74
N GLU A 236 8.51 -16.16 8.62
CA GLU A 236 7.62 -15.85 9.73
C GLU A 236 6.45 -14.94 9.33
N TYR A 237 6.51 -14.29 8.17
CA TYR A 237 5.54 -13.31 7.72
C TYR A 237 4.60 -13.89 6.67
N TYR A 238 3.39 -13.33 6.58
CA TYR A 238 2.40 -13.73 5.58
C TYR A 238 2.57 -12.99 4.27
N ILE A 239 2.98 -11.71 4.34
CA ILE A 239 3.13 -10.82 3.19
C ILE A 239 4.54 -10.23 3.20
N TYR A 240 5.14 -10.11 2.00
CA TYR A 240 6.25 -9.19 1.76
C TYR A 240 5.77 -8.03 0.89
N HIS A 241 5.71 -6.84 1.48
CA HIS A 241 5.30 -5.62 0.79
C HIS A 241 6.55 -4.94 0.22
N TYR A 242 6.81 -5.10 -1.07
CA TYR A 242 7.94 -4.45 -1.73
C TYR A 242 7.62 -2.98 -2.09
N THR A 243 7.33 -2.20 -1.05
CA THR A 243 6.92 -0.80 -1.13
C THR A 243 7.90 0.08 -1.90
N PHE A 244 9.19 -0.14 -1.70
CA PHE A 244 10.28 0.68 -2.22
C PHE A 244 11.03 -0.02 -3.33
N ASP A 245 11.85 0.78 -4.05
CA ASP A 245 12.87 0.23 -4.93
C ASP A 245 13.86 -0.60 -4.11
N LEU A 246 14.24 -1.75 -4.65
CA LEU A 246 15.23 -2.62 -4.05
C LEU A 246 16.61 -2.24 -4.60
N ASP A 247 17.44 -1.62 -3.77
CA ASP A 247 18.81 -1.20 -4.10
C ASP A 247 19.79 -1.86 -3.15
N MET A 248 20.66 -2.70 -3.67
CA MET A 248 21.64 -3.44 -2.91
C MET A 248 22.91 -2.66 -2.57
N GLN A 249 23.08 -1.46 -3.10
CA GLN A 249 24.21 -0.62 -2.73
C GLN A 249 24.09 -0.02 -1.31
N ALA A 250 22.89 0.03 -0.77
CA ALA A 250 22.61 0.70 0.50
C ALA A 250 23.10 -0.09 1.72
N THR A 251 23.47 -1.37 1.59
CA THR A 251 23.72 -2.25 2.73
C THR A 251 25.18 -2.32 3.18
N SER A 252 26.13 -1.82 2.38
CA SER A 252 27.54 -1.79 2.80
C SER A 252 28.14 -0.38 2.67
N PRO A 253 28.60 0.23 3.77
CA PRO A 253 29.34 1.49 3.71
C PRO A 253 30.57 1.43 2.77
N SER A 254 31.21 0.26 2.67
CA SER A 254 32.36 0.03 1.78
C SER A 254 31.99 0.06 0.30
N CYS A 255 30.78 -0.34 -0.07
CA CYS A 255 30.33 -0.30 -1.45
C CYS A 255 30.09 1.12 -1.97
N ARG A 256 29.74 2.05 -1.09
CA ARG A 256 29.56 3.47 -1.45
C ARG A 256 30.88 4.16 -1.77
N LEU A 257 31.98 3.72 -1.14
CA LEU A 257 33.30 4.32 -1.31
C LEU A 257 34.06 3.81 -2.55
N LEU A 258 33.81 2.59 -3.00
CA LEU A 258 34.65 1.93 -3.99
C LEU A 258 34.10 1.92 -5.42
N GLN A 259 32.88 2.36 -5.68
CA GLN A 259 32.19 2.27 -6.98
C GLN A 259 32.23 0.88 -7.66
N ALA A 260 32.77 -0.13 -6.97
CA ALA A 260 33.16 -1.42 -7.50
C ALA A 260 32.18 -2.55 -7.16
N CYS A 261 31.06 -2.24 -6.47
CA CYS A 261 30.07 -3.25 -6.12
C CYS A 261 29.11 -3.48 -7.28
N GLU A 262 28.79 -4.74 -7.56
CA GLU A 262 27.73 -5.09 -8.50
C GLU A 262 26.43 -4.39 -8.11
N LYS A 263 25.91 -3.59 -9.03
CA LYS A 263 24.70 -2.80 -8.83
C LYS A 263 23.50 -3.66 -9.21
N TRP A 264 22.98 -4.44 -8.27
CA TRP A 264 21.66 -5.02 -8.43
C TRP A 264 20.61 -4.00 -8.00
N PHE A 265 19.72 -3.67 -8.91
CA PHE A 265 18.65 -2.70 -8.66
C PHE A 265 17.37 -3.15 -9.32
N TRP A 266 16.28 -3.11 -8.60
CA TRP A 266 14.95 -3.32 -9.13
C TRP A 266 14.00 -2.20 -8.69
N SER A 267 13.17 -1.71 -9.62
CA SER A 267 12.15 -0.71 -9.34
C SER A 267 10.89 -1.02 -10.15
N LYS A 268 9.77 -1.21 -9.46
CA LYS A 268 8.45 -1.38 -10.11
C LYS A 268 8.10 -0.25 -11.07
N ARG A 269 8.64 0.96 -10.86
CA ARG A 269 8.38 2.14 -11.68
C ARG A 269 9.01 2.08 -13.06
N ARG A 270 10.09 1.32 -13.22
CA ARG A 270 10.75 1.18 -14.54
C ARG A 270 9.91 0.41 -15.54
N PHE A 271 8.95 -0.37 -15.05
CA PHE A 271 8.14 -1.28 -15.84
C PHE A 271 6.69 -0.81 -16.03
N MET A 272 6.39 0.46 -15.72
CA MET A 272 5.06 1.00 -15.94
C MET A 272 4.70 0.92 -17.44
N GLY A 273 3.69 0.10 -17.75
CA GLY A 273 3.25 -0.14 -19.12
C GLY A 273 4.11 -1.08 -19.95
N ASN A 274 5.14 -1.71 -19.36
CA ASN A 274 5.97 -2.68 -20.03
C ASN A 274 6.09 -3.95 -19.19
N TYR A 275 6.18 -5.10 -19.87
CA TYR A 275 6.48 -6.35 -19.19
C TYR A 275 7.92 -6.33 -18.67
N PRO A 276 8.17 -6.64 -17.38
CA PRO A 276 9.52 -6.65 -16.85
C PRO A 276 10.33 -7.82 -17.43
N PRO A 277 11.64 -7.63 -17.67
CA PRO A 277 12.49 -8.77 -17.99
C PRO A 277 12.64 -9.67 -16.76
N ARG A 278 13.00 -10.94 -16.99
CA ARG A 278 13.37 -11.86 -15.92
C ARG A 278 14.49 -11.24 -15.08
N LEU A 279 14.32 -11.27 -13.74
CA LEU A 279 15.27 -10.69 -12.82
C LEU A 279 16.52 -11.56 -12.71
N THR A 280 17.69 -10.92 -12.79
CA THR A 280 18.95 -11.57 -12.42
C THR A 280 18.97 -11.86 -10.92
N PRO A 281 19.65 -12.91 -10.45
CA PRO A 281 19.79 -13.15 -9.03
C PRO A 281 20.44 -11.95 -8.31
N PRO A 282 19.95 -11.56 -7.14
CA PRO A 282 20.63 -10.58 -6.30
C PRO A 282 22.05 -11.05 -5.91
N PRO A 283 22.97 -10.11 -5.60
CA PRO A 283 24.28 -10.47 -5.08
C PRO A 283 24.20 -11.40 -3.86
N HIS A 284 25.19 -12.29 -3.71
CA HIS A 284 25.16 -13.32 -2.66
C HIS A 284 25.00 -12.75 -1.22
N ASN A 285 25.52 -11.55 -0.98
CA ASN A 285 25.42 -10.84 0.30
C ASN A 285 24.13 -10.01 0.45
N ALA A 286 23.19 -10.12 -0.49
CA ALA A 286 21.91 -9.45 -0.41
C ALA A 286 21.04 -9.99 0.73
N ALA A 287 20.11 -9.17 1.22
CA ALA A 287 19.13 -9.62 2.19
C ALA A 287 18.29 -10.79 1.64
N ARG A 288 17.89 -11.72 2.51
CA ARG A 288 17.04 -12.87 2.10
C ARG A 288 15.76 -12.44 1.41
N SER A 289 15.20 -11.30 1.84
CA SER A 289 14.01 -10.72 1.20
C SER A 289 14.21 -10.40 -0.28
N SER A 290 15.39 -9.91 -0.68
CA SER A 290 15.71 -9.63 -2.08
C SER A 290 15.79 -10.91 -2.91
N HIS A 291 16.40 -11.97 -2.37
CA HIS A 291 16.42 -13.28 -3.03
C HIS A 291 15.03 -13.89 -3.16
N THR A 292 14.22 -13.83 -2.09
CA THR A 292 12.84 -14.30 -2.11
C THR A 292 12.02 -13.53 -3.14
N PHE A 293 12.16 -12.19 -3.16
CA PHE A 293 11.50 -11.35 -4.14
C PHE A 293 11.84 -11.73 -5.58
N ALA A 294 13.14 -11.79 -5.90
CA ALA A 294 13.58 -12.12 -7.26
C ALA A 294 13.09 -13.52 -7.71
N LYS A 295 13.11 -14.49 -6.79
CA LYS A 295 12.60 -15.84 -7.04
C LYS A 295 11.10 -15.80 -7.34
N MET A 296 10.29 -15.23 -6.45
CA MET A 296 8.83 -15.21 -6.60
C MET A 296 8.38 -14.42 -7.83
N MET A 297 9.04 -13.28 -8.13
CA MET A 297 8.77 -12.52 -9.34
C MET A 297 9.06 -13.33 -10.60
N ASN A 298 10.19 -14.04 -10.63
CA ASN A 298 10.52 -14.91 -11.78
C ASN A 298 9.55 -16.08 -11.91
N GLU A 299 9.16 -16.72 -10.82
CA GLU A 299 8.16 -17.81 -10.82
C GLU A 299 6.80 -17.28 -11.34
N GLY A 300 6.38 -16.09 -10.88
CA GLY A 300 5.19 -15.43 -11.41
C GLY A 300 5.28 -15.14 -12.91
N MET A 301 6.41 -14.60 -13.38
CA MET A 301 6.63 -14.32 -14.80
C MET A 301 6.68 -15.59 -15.65
N ASP A 302 7.17 -16.71 -15.12
CA ASP A 302 7.19 -18.01 -15.83
C ASP A 302 5.78 -18.60 -15.97
N SER A 303 4.84 -18.19 -15.14
CA SER A 303 3.46 -18.71 -15.12
C SER A 303 2.47 -17.88 -15.94
N VAL A 304 2.88 -16.69 -16.42
CA VAL A 304 2.01 -15.80 -17.23
C VAL A 304 2.59 -15.57 -18.61
N GLN A 305 1.72 -15.34 -19.62
CA GLN A 305 2.16 -14.96 -20.95
C GLN A 305 2.70 -13.54 -20.94
N PRO A 306 3.88 -13.28 -21.58
CA PRO A 306 4.38 -11.91 -21.72
C PRO A 306 3.38 -11.01 -22.45
N TRP A 307 3.12 -9.85 -21.93
CA TRP A 307 2.24 -8.88 -22.61
C TRP A 307 2.88 -8.40 -23.91
N ALA A 308 2.08 -8.28 -24.94
CA ALA A 308 2.50 -7.49 -26.09
C ALA A 308 2.73 -6.04 -25.59
N PRO A 309 3.84 -5.38 -26.03
CA PRO A 309 4.06 -3.98 -25.69
C PRO A 309 2.83 -3.17 -26.03
N ALA A 310 2.31 -2.41 -25.06
CA ALA A 310 1.18 -1.53 -25.30
C ALA A 310 1.54 -0.63 -26.48
N ARG A 311 0.78 -0.71 -27.60
CA ARG A 311 0.96 0.23 -28.72
C ARG A 311 0.79 1.62 -28.15
N ARG A 312 1.84 2.43 -28.20
CA ARG A 312 1.76 3.85 -27.85
C ARG A 312 0.69 4.46 -28.77
N GLN A 313 -0.46 4.73 -28.20
CA GLN A 313 -1.49 5.55 -28.86
C GLN A 313 -1.21 7.02 -28.54
#